data_d0a74960c4b9c2fda3ba96df313bfbce
#
_entry.id   d0a74960c4b9c2fda3ba96df313bfbce
#
_cell.length_a   1.000
_cell.length_b   1.000
_cell.length_c   1.000
_cell.angle_alpha   90.00
_cell.angle_beta   90.00
_cell.angle_gamma   90.00
#
_symmetry.space_group_name_H-M   'P 1'
#
loop_
_entity.id
_entity.type
_entity.pdbx_description
1 polymer ?
#
loop_
_entity_poly.entity_id
_entity_poly.type
_entity_poly.pdbx_seq_one_letter_code
_entity_poly.pdbx_strand_id
1 'polypeptide(L)'
;MEYKGMHLSWAGYYKSSFEYVNEKLGLGISEQQIAASVQIFSDYNPAVNPREKEIDPEIIFADIIKGWDITLPVSKIIDVFFESLHLEPVIYDDSIPVLEKLQKSGFKIAAMTDVATGMPNLMHKNYVTPLLPYFDLYVSSLSCGYKKPNPKGLRDISEHFGIAPENMVMIGDTSRDVNAAKNIGCHSILINRSGGTAQDFGQEYTVTSAMEILELIQI
;
A
#
# COMPACT_ATOMS: atom_id res chain seq x y z
N MET A 1 -3.87 -4.05 -0.99
CA MET A 1 -3.64 -4.60 -2.36
C MET A 1 -3.14 -6.00 -2.23
N GLU A 2 -3.73 -6.93 -2.96
CA GLU A 2 -3.33 -8.33 -3.02
C GLU A 2 -2.54 -8.63 -4.30
N TYR A 3 -1.67 -9.63 -4.24
CA TYR A 3 -0.87 -10.08 -5.37
C TYR A 3 -1.05 -11.58 -5.57
N LYS A 4 -1.19 -12.01 -6.81
CA LYS A 4 -1.28 -13.43 -7.16
C LYS A 4 -0.03 -14.18 -6.73
N GLY A 5 -0.20 -15.38 -6.21
CA GLY A 5 0.91 -16.25 -5.87
C GLY A 5 1.73 -15.88 -4.64
N MET A 6 1.39 -14.79 -3.95
CA MET A 6 2.01 -14.49 -2.66
C MET A 6 1.38 -15.36 -1.56
N HIS A 7 2.13 -16.36 -1.09
CA HIS A 7 1.69 -17.30 -0.05
C HIS A 7 2.28 -17.01 1.33
N LEU A 8 3.30 -16.13 1.39
CA LEU A 8 3.97 -15.71 2.61
C LEU A 8 3.66 -14.24 2.90
N SER A 9 3.86 -13.84 4.15
CA SER A 9 3.95 -12.42 4.46
C SER A 9 5.14 -11.79 3.72
N TRP A 10 5.14 -10.49 3.51
CA TRP A 10 6.27 -9.77 2.87
C TRP A 10 7.63 -10.14 3.46
N ALA A 11 7.71 -10.26 4.79
CA ALA A 11 8.95 -10.63 5.47
C ALA A 11 9.48 -12.02 5.09
N GLY A 12 8.61 -12.93 4.66
CA GLY A 12 8.99 -14.27 4.21
C GLY A 12 9.78 -14.28 2.91
N TYR A 13 9.74 -13.18 2.14
CA TYR A 13 10.46 -13.07 0.87
C TYR A 13 11.79 -12.30 0.98
N TYR A 14 12.06 -11.61 2.08
CA TYR A 14 13.22 -10.72 2.18
C TYR A 14 14.55 -11.42 1.89
N LYS A 15 14.76 -12.61 2.47
CA LYS A 15 16.01 -13.35 2.26
C LYS A 15 16.21 -13.72 0.79
N SER A 16 15.22 -14.36 0.17
CA SER A 16 15.32 -14.77 -1.23
C SER A 16 15.46 -13.59 -2.19
N SER A 17 14.85 -12.44 -1.86
CA SER A 17 15.00 -11.23 -2.66
C SER A 17 16.42 -10.66 -2.58
N PHE A 18 17.07 -10.65 -1.40
CA PHE A 18 18.47 -10.25 -1.28
C PHE A 18 19.45 -11.25 -1.91
N GLU A 19 19.17 -12.55 -1.83
CA GLU A 19 19.92 -13.59 -2.56
C GLU A 19 19.83 -13.36 -4.07
N TYR A 20 18.62 -13.07 -4.58
CA TYR A 20 18.41 -12.75 -6.01
C TYR A 20 19.18 -11.48 -6.43
N VAL A 21 19.18 -10.43 -5.61
CA VAL A 21 19.98 -9.22 -5.86
C VAL A 21 21.46 -9.55 -5.96
N ASN A 22 21.98 -10.34 -5.01
CA ASN A 22 23.37 -10.79 -4.99
C ASN A 22 23.76 -11.56 -6.25
N GLU A 23 22.95 -12.54 -6.62
CA GLU A 23 23.19 -13.38 -7.80
C GLU A 23 23.10 -12.56 -9.10
N LYS A 24 21.99 -11.83 -9.29
CA LYS A 24 21.72 -11.11 -10.54
C LYS A 24 22.71 -9.99 -10.83
N LEU A 25 23.22 -9.34 -9.77
CA LEU A 25 24.17 -8.24 -9.92
C LEU A 25 25.63 -8.67 -9.70
N GLY A 26 25.89 -9.95 -9.37
CA GLY A 26 27.22 -10.50 -9.17
C GLY A 26 27.99 -9.81 -8.05
N LEU A 27 27.32 -9.48 -6.91
CA LEU A 27 27.89 -8.64 -5.87
C LEU A 27 28.90 -9.37 -4.97
N GLY A 28 28.79 -10.69 -4.85
CA GLY A 28 29.66 -11.50 -3.98
C GLY A 28 29.48 -11.25 -2.48
N ILE A 29 28.29 -10.73 -2.08
CA ILE A 29 27.98 -10.53 -0.66
C ILE A 29 27.77 -11.87 0.05
N SER A 30 28.29 -11.98 1.26
CA SER A 30 28.25 -13.18 2.07
C SER A 30 26.86 -13.44 2.64
N GLU A 31 26.59 -14.69 3.07
CA GLU A 31 25.37 -15.04 3.80
C GLU A 31 25.17 -14.20 5.06
N GLN A 32 26.23 -13.82 5.74
CA GLN A 32 26.17 -12.97 6.92
C GLN A 32 25.69 -11.55 6.56
N GLN A 33 26.14 -10.99 5.45
CA GLN A 33 25.70 -9.69 4.95
C GLN A 33 24.24 -9.76 4.50
N ILE A 34 23.81 -10.85 3.84
CA ILE A 34 22.40 -11.07 3.48
C ILE A 34 21.54 -11.12 4.75
N ALA A 35 21.95 -11.88 5.76
CA ALA A 35 21.22 -11.96 7.02
C ALA A 35 21.10 -10.60 7.72
N ALA A 36 22.16 -9.80 7.73
CA ALA A 36 22.15 -8.44 8.26
C ALA A 36 21.18 -7.53 7.46
N SER A 37 21.16 -7.65 6.13
CA SER A 37 20.25 -6.93 5.25
C SER A 37 18.79 -7.26 5.54
N VAL A 38 18.47 -8.53 5.73
CA VAL A 38 17.13 -9.00 6.12
C VAL A 38 16.72 -8.39 7.46
N GLN A 39 17.62 -8.36 8.44
CA GLN A 39 17.32 -7.78 9.75
C GLN A 39 17.06 -6.28 9.63
N ILE A 40 17.94 -5.53 8.96
CA ILE A 40 17.76 -4.08 8.76
C ILE A 40 16.43 -3.81 8.05
N PHE A 41 16.12 -4.53 6.96
CA PHE A 41 14.87 -4.35 6.24
C PHE A 41 13.64 -4.68 7.08
N SER A 42 13.73 -5.73 7.92
CA SER A 42 12.69 -6.09 8.87
C SER A 42 12.45 -5.00 9.92
N ASP A 43 13.49 -4.34 10.38
CA ASP A 43 13.39 -3.23 11.34
C ASP A 43 12.66 -2.01 10.76
N TYR A 44 12.71 -1.85 9.44
CA TYR A 44 11.92 -0.85 8.72
C TYR A 44 10.47 -1.27 8.46
N ASN A 45 10.08 -2.53 8.71
CA ASN A 45 8.71 -2.99 8.49
C ASN A 45 7.78 -2.52 9.63
N PRO A 46 6.70 -1.74 9.35
CA PRO A 46 5.76 -1.28 10.38
C PRO A 46 5.01 -2.39 11.11
N ALA A 47 4.97 -3.61 10.57
CA ALA A 47 4.41 -4.77 11.27
C ALA A 47 5.35 -5.28 12.39
N VAL A 48 6.64 -5.01 12.29
CA VAL A 48 7.67 -5.35 13.30
C VAL A 48 7.89 -4.17 14.25
N ASN A 49 8.16 -2.99 13.69
CA ASN A 49 8.34 -1.74 14.43
C ASN A 49 7.26 -0.73 14.03
N PRO A 50 6.14 -0.68 14.76
CA PRO A 50 5.00 0.18 14.43
C PRO A 50 5.40 1.64 14.28
N ARG A 51 5.06 2.24 13.16
CA ARG A 51 5.21 3.67 12.88
C ARG A 51 4.17 4.13 11.87
N GLU A 52 3.82 5.39 11.96
CA GLU A 52 2.93 6.04 10.99
C GLU A 52 3.73 6.88 9.97
N LYS A 53 4.87 7.45 10.37
CA LYS A 53 5.70 8.23 9.45
C LYS A 53 6.30 7.32 8.37
N GLU A 54 6.14 7.73 7.12
CA GLU A 54 6.75 7.02 6.00
C GLU A 54 8.25 7.27 5.91
N ILE A 55 8.98 6.32 5.37
CA ILE A 55 10.43 6.42 5.16
C ILE A 55 10.70 6.16 3.69
N ASP A 56 11.50 7.05 3.09
CA ASP A 56 11.88 6.95 1.69
C ASP A 56 12.60 5.63 1.39
N PRO A 57 12.22 4.91 0.32
CA PRO A 57 12.87 3.67 -0.10
C PRO A 57 14.39 3.78 -0.25
N GLU A 58 14.89 4.91 -0.77
CA GLU A 58 16.33 5.10 -0.94
C GLU A 58 17.07 5.18 0.41
N ILE A 59 16.43 5.77 1.45
CA ILE A 59 17.00 5.79 2.80
C ILE A 59 17.12 4.38 3.35
N ILE A 60 16.07 3.57 3.19
CA ILE A 60 16.03 2.18 3.68
C ILE A 60 17.14 1.36 3.01
N PHE A 61 17.20 1.37 1.69
CA PHE A 61 18.18 0.58 0.95
C PHE A 61 19.60 1.13 1.07
N ALA A 62 19.78 2.45 1.19
CA ALA A 62 21.08 3.02 1.51
C ALA A 62 21.62 2.55 2.86
N ASP A 63 20.73 2.37 3.86
CA ASP A 63 21.14 1.84 5.17
C ASP A 63 21.55 0.36 5.07
N ILE A 64 20.84 -0.44 4.30
CA ILE A 64 21.13 -1.85 4.05
C ILE A 64 22.49 -2.03 3.40
N ILE A 65 22.77 -1.27 2.34
CA ILE A 65 23.98 -1.45 1.53
C ILE A 65 25.24 -0.86 2.17
N LYS A 66 25.16 -0.14 3.27
CA LYS A 66 26.34 0.33 4.04
C LYS A 66 27.28 -0.82 4.44
N GLY A 67 26.71 -2.01 4.66
CA GLY A 67 27.48 -3.21 4.98
C GLY A 67 28.03 -3.96 3.76
N TRP A 68 27.76 -3.47 2.54
CA TRP A 68 28.20 -4.07 1.29
C TRP A 68 29.35 -3.23 0.71
N ASP A 69 30.39 -3.84 0.26
CA ASP A 69 31.49 -3.12 -0.42
C ASP A 69 31.17 -3.01 -1.92
N ILE A 70 30.22 -2.13 -2.25
CA ILE A 70 29.70 -1.94 -3.62
C ILE A 70 29.60 -0.46 -3.99
N THR A 71 29.64 -0.18 -5.30
CA THR A 71 29.53 1.16 -5.87
C THR A 71 28.29 1.37 -6.75
N LEU A 72 27.32 0.43 -6.66
CA LEU A 72 26.10 0.53 -7.47
C LEU A 72 25.11 1.55 -6.91
N PRO A 73 24.32 2.21 -7.77
CA PRO A 73 23.23 3.08 -7.33
C PRO A 73 22.20 2.32 -6.49
N VAL A 74 21.71 2.92 -5.42
CA VAL A 74 20.67 2.37 -4.54
C VAL A 74 19.42 1.99 -5.34
N SER A 75 19.01 2.83 -6.28
CA SER A 75 17.84 2.58 -7.15
C SER A 75 17.96 1.25 -7.91
N LYS A 76 19.17 0.87 -8.36
CA LYS A 76 19.39 -0.41 -9.04
C LYS A 76 19.16 -1.61 -8.12
N ILE A 77 19.56 -1.50 -6.85
CA ILE A 77 19.31 -2.54 -5.85
C ILE A 77 17.81 -2.68 -5.57
N ILE A 78 17.11 -1.54 -5.42
CA ILE A 78 15.66 -1.50 -5.23
C ILE A 78 14.94 -2.19 -6.40
N ASP A 79 15.27 -1.82 -7.63
CA ASP A 79 14.64 -2.39 -8.82
C ASP A 79 14.77 -3.90 -8.87
N VAL A 80 15.98 -4.43 -8.65
CA VAL A 80 16.25 -5.87 -8.68
C VAL A 80 15.61 -6.59 -7.48
N PHE A 81 15.56 -5.96 -6.31
CA PHE A 81 14.89 -6.52 -5.14
C PHE A 81 13.39 -6.75 -5.41
N PHE A 82 12.69 -5.74 -5.94
CA PHE A 82 11.26 -5.87 -6.23
C PHE A 82 10.97 -6.71 -7.48
N GLU A 83 11.89 -6.76 -8.43
CA GLU A 83 11.79 -7.68 -9.57
C GLU A 83 11.72 -9.14 -9.13
N SER A 84 12.48 -9.53 -8.09
CA SER A 84 12.49 -10.90 -7.57
C SER A 84 11.14 -11.40 -7.08
N LEU A 85 10.24 -10.49 -6.74
CA LEU A 85 8.92 -10.82 -6.17
C LEU A 85 7.88 -11.16 -7.23
N HIS A 86 8.14 -10.86 -8.51
CA HIS A 86 7.22 -11.12 -9.63
C HIS A 86 5.76 -10.72 -9.33
N LEU A 87 5.57 -9.52 -8.77
CA LEU A 87 4.26 -9.08 -8.27
C LEU A 87 3.24 -8.91 -9.40
N GLU A 88 2.16 -9.66 -9.35
CA GLU A 88 0.98 -9.50 -10.19
C GLU A 88 -0.20 -9.01 -9.35
N PRO A 89 -0.65 -7.74 -9.51
CA PRO A 89 -1.74 -7.21 -8.70
C PRO A 89 -3.06 -7.91 -9.01
N VAL A 90 -3.86 -8.13 -7.98
CA VAL A 90 -5.24 -8.61 -8.13
C VAL A 90 -6.17 -7.40 -8.24
N ILE A 91 -6.85 -7.27 -9.39
CA ILE A 91 -7.94 -6.33 -9.56
C ILE A 91 -9.24 -7.14 -9.58
N TYR A 92 -10.13 -6.88 -8.63
CA TYR A 92 -11.40 -7.57 -8.54
C TYR A 92 -12.34 -7.13 -9.64
N ASP A 93 -13.13 -8.07 -10.17
CA ASP A 93 -14.01 -7.85 -11.32
C ASP A 93 -15.09 -6.77 -11.07
N ASP A 94 -15.47 -6.56 -9.80
CA ASP A 94 -16.43 -5.54 -9.39
C ASP A 94 -15.82 -4.13 -9.24
N SER A 95 -14.49 -3.99 -9.25
CA SER A 95 -13.84 -2.71 -8.97
C SER A 95 -14.09 -1.67 -10.05
N ILE A 96 -13.82 -1.99 -11.31
CA ILE A 96 -13.98 -1.06 -12.42
C ILE A 96 -15.46 -0.68 -12.62
N PRO A 97 -16.43 -1.64 -12.67
CA PRO A 97 -17.84 -1.30 -12.79
C PRO A 97 -18.36 -0.33 -11.72
N VAL A 98 -17.91 -0.52 -10.47
CA VAL A 98 -18.30 0.37 -9.36
C VAL A 98 -17.69 1.76 -9.53
N LEU A 99 -16.40 1.85 -9.84
CA LEU A 99 -15.71 3.12 -10.06
C LEU A 99 -16.34 3.92 -11.22
N GLU A 100 -16.69 3.24 -12.33
CA GLU A 100 -17.40 3.87 -13.45
C GLU A 100 -18.76 4.42 -13.05
N LYS A 101 -19.52 3.67 -12.25
CA LYS A 101 -20.84 4.09 -11.79
C LYS A 101 -20.72 5.32 -10.88
N LEU A 102 -19.75 5.32 -9.94
CA LEU A 102 -19.47 6.45 -9.09
C LEU A 102 -19.10 7.71 -9.88
N GLN A 103 -18.20 7.59 -10.86
CA GLN A 103 -17.83 8.71 -11.73
C GLN A 103 -19.05 9.27 -12.48
N LYS A 104 -19.86 8.40 -13.10
CA LYS A 104 -21.08 8.79 -13.83
C LYS A 104 -22.10 9.47 -12.92
N SER A 105 -22.10 9.15 -11.64
CA SER A 105 -22.98 9.77 -10.64
C SER A 105 -22.39 11.06 -10.02
N GLY A 106 -21.21 11.51 -10.50
CA GLY A 106 -20.61 12.79 -10.12
C GLY A 106 -19.81 12.76 -8.81
N PHE A 107 -19.52 11.59 -8.25
CA PHE A 107 -18.67 11.47 -7.08
C PHE A 107 -17.22 11.83 -7.42
N LYS A 108 -16.55 12.47 -6.45
CA LYS A 108 -15.09 12.60 -6.45
C LYS A 108 -14.46 11.32 -5.88
N ILE A 109 -13.53 10.75 -6.62
CA ILE A 109 -12.92 9.46 -6.27
C ILE A 109 -11.43 9.64 -6.05
N ALA A 110 -10.96 9.29 -4.86
CA ALA A 110 -9.53 9.28 -4.56
C ALA A 110 -9.06 7.88 -4.14
N ALA A 111 -7.88 7.51 -4.59
CA ALA A 111 -7.16 6.39 -4.00
C ALA A 111 -6.28 6.87 -2.85
N MET A 112 -6.33 6.18 -1.69
CA MET A 112 -5.38 6.34 -0.60
C MET A 112 -4.78 4.98 -0.25
N THR A 113 -3.47 4.84 -0.39
CA THR A 113 -2.78 3.56 -0.24
C THR A 113 -1.50 3.65 0.59
N ASP A 114 -1.26 2.64 1.42
CA ASP A 114 0.04 2.45 2.06
C ASP A 114 0.95 1.67 1.11
N VAL A 115 2.08 2.25 0.77
CA VAL A 115 3.09 1.60 -0.07
C VAL A 115 3.87 0.58 0.77
N ALA A 116 4.21 -0.56 0.18
CA ALA A 116 5.03 -1.56 0.85
C ALA A 116 6.40 -0.98 1.24
N THR A 117 6.94 -1.42 2.37
CA THR A 117 8.25 -0.96 2.86
C THR A 117 9.31 -1.07 1.78
N GLY A 118 10.03 0.01 1.53
CA GLY A 118 11.11 0.04 0.55
C GLY A 118 10.69 0.10 -0.92
N MET A 119 9.38 0.04 -1.25
CA MET A 119 8.91 0.12 -2.63
C MET A 119 8.79 1.58 -3.09
N PRO A 120 9.37 1.96 -4.25
CA PRO A 120 9.19 3.29 -4.81
C PRO A 120 7.74 3.59 -5.16
N ASN A 121 7.33 4.85 -4.96
CA ASN A 121 5.95 5.29 -5.25
C ASN A 121 5.53 5.05 -6.70
N LEU A 122 6.42 5.31 -7.66
CA LEU A 122 6.14 5.09 -9.08
C LEU A 122 5.93 3.59 -9.37
N MET A 123 6.73 2.72 -8.77
CA MET A 123 6.59 1.27 -8.92
C MET A 123 5.22 0.82 -8.40
N HIS A 124 4.83 1.25 -7.19
CA HIS A 124 3.51 0.96 -6.64
C HIS A 124 2.38 1.48 -7.55
N LYS A 125 2.51 2.71 -8.05
CA LYS A 125 1.52 3.31 -8.94
C LYS A 125 1.35 2.52 -10.24
N ASN A 126 2.41 1.95 -10.78
CA ASN A 126 2.36 1.12 -11.98
C ASN A 126 1.52 -0.15 -11.79
N TYR A 127 1.49 -0.74 -10.58
CA TYR A 127 0.65 -1.89 -10.29
C TYR A 127 -0.86 -1.59 -10.29
N VAL A 128 -1.24 -0.34 -10.09
CA VAL A 128 -2.66 0.10 -10.11
C VAL A 128 -3.04 0.84 -11.39
N THR A 129 -2.18 0.80 -12.42
CA THR A 129 -2.41 1.51 -13.70
C THR A 129 -3.81 1.31 -14.28
N PRO A 130 -4.42 0.11 -14.30
CA PRO A 130 -5.77 -0.09 -14.83
C PRO A 130 -6.86 0.67 -14.08
N LEU A 131 -6.62 1.04 -12.82
CA LEU A 131 -7.58 1.77 -11.99
C LEU A 131 -7.37 3.28 -12.01
N LEU A 132 -6.17 3.76 -12.41
CA LEU A 132 -5.83 5.19 -12.38
C LEU A 132 -6.79 6.10 -13.16
N PRO A 133 -7.36 5.69 -14.31
CA PRO A 133 -8.31 6.52 -15.05
C PRO A 133 -9.62 6.83 -14.30
N TYR A 134 -9.90 6.07 -13.25
CA TYR A 134 -11.11 6.20 -12.44
C TYR A 134 -10.91 7.07 -11.19
N PHE A 135 -9.69 7.46 -10.88
CA PHE A 135 -9.38 8.31 -9.73
C PHE A 135 -9.14 9.76 -10.15
N ASP A 136 -9.85 10.70 -9.54
CA ASP A 136 -9.55 12.13 -9.64
C ASP A 136 -8.24 12.49 -8.92
N LEU A 137 -7.88 11.71 -7.88
CA LEU A 137 -6.65 11.91 -7.09
C LEU A 137 -6.08 10.57 -6.62
N TYR A 138 -4.74 10.45 -6.66
CA TYR A 138 -4.01 9.32 -6.10
C TYR A 138 -3.07 9.82 -5.00
N VAL A 139 -3.30 9.37 -3.77
CA VAL A 139 -2.47 9.66 -2.59
C VAL A 139 -1.87 8.36 -2.07
N SER A 140 -0.57 8.34 -1.90
CA SER A 140 0.14 7.24 -1.27
C SER A 140 0.77 7.67 0.06
N SER A 141 1.12 6.71 0.91
CA SER A 141 1.86 7.00 2.15
C SER A 141 3.19 7.73 1.88
N LEU A 142 3.84 7.44 0.75
CA LEU A 142 5.06 8.16 0.34
C LEU A 142 4.78 9.61 -0.09
N SER A 143 3.66 9.87 -0.77
CA SER A 143 3.34 11.24 -1.21
C SER A 143 2.85 12.13 -0.08
N CYS A 144 2.10 11.60 0.89
CA CYS A 144 1.63 12.38 2.05
C CYS A 144 2.58 12.31 3.26
N GLY A 145 3.57 11.40 3.24
CA GLY A 145 4.57 11.22 4.30
C GLY A 145 4.11 10.36 5.48
N TYR A 146 2.89 9.80 5.44
CA TYR A 146 2.32 9.03 6.54
C TYR A 146 1.52 7.82 6.06
N LYS A 147 1.63 6.73 6.81
CA LYS A 147 0.79 5.51 6.67
C LYS A 147 -0.49 5.64 7.47
N LYS A 148 -1.55 4.98 7.04
CA LYS A 148 -2.73 4.75 7.86
C LYS A 148 -2.34 3.98 9.15
N PRO A 149 -2.91 4.28 10.31
CA PRO A 149 -4.13 5.08 10.56
C PRO A 149 -3.93 6.60 10.67
N ASN A 150 -2.76 7.15 10.33
CA ASN A 150 -2.59 8.60 10.30
C ASN A 150 -3.56 9.22 9.29
N PRO A 151 -4.33 10.26 9.68
CA PRO A 151 -5.34 10.85 8.83
C PRO A 151 -4.77 11.79 7.75
N LYS A 152 -3.44 11.97 7.67
CA LYS A 152 -2.82 12.98 6.79
C LYS A 152 -3.23 12.84 5.33
N GLY A 153 -3.21 11.61 4.80
CA GLY A 153 -3.60 11.38 3.40
C GLY A 153 -5.07 11.68 3.14
N LEU A 154 -5.98 11.36 4.07
CA LEU A 154 -7.40 11.73 3.96
C LEU A 154 -7.61 13.25 4.10
N ARG A 155 -6.81 13.91 4.95
CA ARG A 155 -6.82 15.36 5.06
C ARG A 155 -6.39 16.03 3.76
N ASP A 156 -5.32 15.53 3.13
CA ASP A 156 -4.86 16.04 1.84
C ASP A 156 -5.93 15.89 0.74
N ILE A 157 -6.68 14.77 0.75
CA ILE A 157 -7.81 14.53 -0.15
C ILE A 157 -8.94 15.52 0.12
N SER A 158 -9.32 15.69 1.40
CA SER A 158 -10.34 16.67 1.84
C SER A 158 -10.00 18.09 1.37
N GLU A 159 -8.78 18.54 1.63
CA GLU A 159 -8.28 19.84 1.24
C GLU A 159 -8.22 20.02 -0.29
N HIS A 160 -7.78 19.00 -1.03
CA HIS A 160 -7.69 19.05 -2.49
C HIS A 160 -9.05 19.25 -3.16
N PHE A 161 -10.07 18.55 -2.69
CA PHE A 161 -11.42 18.67 -3.25
C PHE A 161 -12.27 19.77 -2.61
N GLY A 162 -11.84 20.36 -1.49
CA GLY A 162 -12.64 21.29 -0.69
C GLY A 162 -13.88 20.63 -0.10
N ILE A 163 -13.80 19.33 0.23
CA ILE A 163 -14.89 18.54 0.80
C ILE A 163 -14.62 18.31 2.28
N ALA A 164 -15.57 18.67 3.13
CA ALA A 164 -15.44 18.43 4.55
C ALA A 164 -15.43 16.93 4.89
N PRO A 165 -14.66 16.47 5.91
CA PRO A 165 -14.52 15.05 6.23
C PRO A 165 -15.84 14.30 6.42
N GLU A 166 -16.83 14.93 7.05
CA GLU A 166 -18.18 14.37 7.26
C GLU A 166 -18.96 14.08 5.97
N ASN A 167 -18.47 14.57 4.82
CA ASN A 167 -19.03 14.29 3.49
C ASN A 167 -18.14 13.31 2.69
N MET A 168 -17.21 12.66 3.36
CA MET A 168 -16.30 11.68 2.77
C MET A 168 -16.59 10.28 3.32
N VAL A 169 -16.30 9.27 2.50
CA VAL A 169 -16.38 7.86 2.89
C VAL A 169 -15.04 7.21 2.58
N MET A 170 -14.40 6.64 3.61
CA MET A 170 -13.24 5.75 3.43
C MET A 170 -13.71 4.31 3.27
N ILE A 171 -13.33 3.68 2.17
CA ILE A 171 -13.59 2.27 1.90
C ILE A 171 -12.26 1.54 1.96
N GLY A 172 -12.16 0.53 2.81
CA GLY A 172 -10.91 -0.21 3.00
C GLY A 172 -11.14 -1.61 3.57
N ASP A 173 -10.09 -2.40 3.64
CA ASP A 173 -10.12 -3.81 4.03
C ASP A 173 -9.46 -4.10 5.38
N THR A 174 -8.93 -3.07 6.04
CA THR A 174 -8.17 -3.23 7.29
C THR A 174 -8.61 -2.27 8.39
N SER A 175 -8.26 -2.60 9.64
CA SER A 175 -8.44 -1.71 10.78
C SER A 175 -7.76 -0.33 10.60
N ARG A 176 -6.66 -0.28 9.83
CA ARG A 176 -5.96 0.98 9.57
C ARG A 176 -6.79 1.95 8.74
N ASP A 177 -7.59 1.43 7.80
CA ASP A 177 -8.50 2.23 6.97
C ASP A 177 -9.61 2.83 7.82
N VAL A 178 -10.27 1.98 8.62
CA VAL A 178 -11.35 2.39 9.52
C VAL A 178 -10.85 3.41 10.56
N ASN A 179 -9.67 3.18 11.13
CA ASN A 179 -9.09 4.10 12.11
C ASN A 179 -8.64 5.42 11.48
N ALA A 180 -8.14 5.42 10.23
CA ALA A 180 -7.83 6.67 9.53
C ALA A 180 -9.09 7.51 9.29
N ALA A 181 -10.20 6.86 8.92
CA ALA A 181 -11.50 7.52 8.78
C ALA A 181 -11.97 8.15 10.08
N LYS A 182 -11.93 7.39 11.18
CA LYS A 182 -12.29 7.90 12.51
C LYS A 182 -11.42 9.07 12.95
N ASN A 183 -10.12 8.99 12.69
CA ASN A 183 -9.15 10.02 13.11
C ASN A 183 -9.35 11.36 12.39
N ILE A 184 -10.01 11.37 11.23
CA ILE A 184 -10.38 12.62 10.53
C ILE A 184 -11.85 12.98 10.72
N GLY A 185 -12.71 12.04 11.12
CA GLY A 185 -14.15 12.22 11.24
C GLY A 185 -14.93 12.02 9.93
N CYS A 186 -14.45 11.13 9.05
CA CYS A 186 -15.20 10.72 7.87
C CYS A 186 -15.88 9.36 8.09
N HIS A 187 -16.87 9.05 7.25
CA HIS A 187 -17.55 7.76 7.24
C HIS A 187 -16.61 6.63 6.85
N SER A 188 -16.93 5.40 7.29
CA SER A 188 -16.11 4.22 6.98
C SER A 188 -16.95 3.01 6.58
N ILE A 189 -16.51 2.33 5.51
CA ILE A 189 -17.03 1.05 5.05
C ILE A 189 -15.88 0.06 5.04
N LEU A 190 -16.04 -1.06 5.76
CA LEU A 190 -15.11 -2.18 5.70
C LEU A 190 -15.54 -3.13 4.57
N ILE A 191 -14.66 -3.41 3.63
CA ILE A 191 -14.88 -4.44 2.62
C ILE A 191 -14.19 -5.74 3.04
N ASN A 192 -14.97 -6.78 3.36
CA ASN A 192 -14.50 -8.10 3.79
C ASN A 192 -14.75 -9.15 2.70
N ARG A 193 -13.82 -9.31 1.79
CA ARG A 193 -13.92 -10.26 0.67
C ARG A 193 -13.63 -11.71 1.05
N SER A 194 -13.15 -11.98 2.27
CA SER A 194 -12.80 -13.34 2.70
C SER A 194 -14.00 -14.24 2.99
N GLY A 195 -15.21 -13.68 3.07
CA GLY A 195 -16.44 -14.41 3.39
C GLY A 195 -16.53 -14.92 4.83
N GLY A 196 -15.51 -14.68 5.66
CA GLY A 196 -15.54 -14.98 7.10
C GLY A 196 -16.27 -13.91 7.91
N THR A 197 -16.40 -14.14 9.22
CA THR A 197 -16.94 -13.13 10.14
C THR A 197 -16.06 -11.89 10.09
N ALA A 198 -16.64 -10.75 9.69
CA ALA A 198 -15.95 -9.48 9.68
C ALA A 198 -15.60 -9.06 11.11
N GLN A 199 -14.37 -8.62 11.30
CA GLN A 199 -13.96 -8.03 12.57
C GLN A 199 -14.55 -6.62 12.69
N ASP A 200 -15.08 -6.32 13.88
CA ASP A 200 -15.57 -4.99 14.20
C ASP A 200 -14.39 -4.10 14.63
N PHE A 201 -14.07 -3.12 13.79
CA PHE A 201 -13.11 -2.06 14.10
C PHE A 201 -13.83 -0.75 14.41
N GLY A 202 -15.18 -0.78 14.49
CA GLY A 202 -16.09 0.36 14.66
C GLY A 202 -16.32 1.11 13.34
N GLN A 203 -16.31 0.42 12.22
CA GLN A 203 -16.81 0.90 10.93
C GLN A 203 -18.33 1.05 10.97
N GLU A 204 -18.89 1.92 10.13
CA GLU A 204 -20.33 2.11 10.07
C GLU A 204 -21.02 1.00 9.29
N TYR A 205 -20.40 0.49 8.24
CA TYR A 205 -20.91 -0.58 7.41
C TYR A 205 -19.83 -1.60 7.10
N THR A 206 -20.27 -2.84 6.89
CA THR A 206 -19.41 -3.91 6.35
C THR A 206 -20.09 -4.49 5.12
N VAL A 207 -19.31 -4.62 4.03
CA VAL A 207 -19.74 -5.22 2.76
C VAL A 207 -18.80 -6.33 2.36
N THR A 208 -19.24 -7.22 1.46
CA THR A 208 -18.43 -8.34 0.94
C THR A 208 -17.95 -8.09 -0.50
N SER A 209 -18.63 -7.20 -1.21
CA SER A 209 -18.28 -6.78 -2.56
C SER A 209 -18.35 -5.25 -2.72
N ALA A 210 -17.67 -4.73 -3.74
CA ALA A 210 -17.77 -3.31 -4.04
C ALA A 210 -19.15 -2.92 -4.59
N MET A 211 -19.90 -3.86 -5.18
CA MET A 211 -21.25 -3.61 -5.69
C MET A 211 -22.22 -3.19 -4.59
N GLU A 212 -22.12 -3.77 -3.39
CA GLU A 212 -22.97 -3.42 -2.24
C GLU A 212 -22.81 -1.97 -1.80
N ILE A 213 -21.66 -1.34 -2.12
CA ILE A 213 -21.42 0.09 -1.84
C ILE A 213 -22.42 0.97 -2.60
N LEU A 214 -22.73 0.62 -3.86
CA LEU A 214 -23.68 1.37 -4.67
C LEU A 214 -25.10 1.35 -4.05
N GLU A 215 -25.47 0.24 -3.46
CA GLU A 215 -26.75 0.09 -2.75
C GLU A 215 -26.81 0.96 -1.49
N LEU A 216 -25.69 1.00 -0.71
CA LEU A 216 -25.59 1.83 0.50
C LEU A 216 -25.70 3.34 0.20
N ILE A 217 -25.14 3.80 -0.92
CA ILE A 217 -25.17 5.21 -1.33
C ILE A 217 -26.31 5.53 -2.30
N GLN A 218 -27.19 4.56 -2.56
CA GLN A 218 -28.44 4.70 -3.36
C GLN A 218 -28.23 5.19 -4.81
N ILE A 219 -27.29 4.59 -5.54
CA ILE A 219 -27.02 4.85 -6.96
C ILE A 219 -26.91 3.60 -7.82
#